data_26a415c319e7c817ada0920a364dafa1
#
_entry.id   26a415c319e7c817ada0920a364dafa1
#
_cell.length_a   1.000
_cell.length_b   1.000
_cell.length_c   1.000
_cell.angle_alpha   90.00
_cell.angle_beta   90.00
_cell.angle_gamma   90.00
#
_symmetry.space_group_name_H-M   'P 1'
#
loop_
_entity.id
_entity.type
_entity.pdbx_description
1 polymer ?
#
loop_
_entity_poly.entity_id
_entity_poly.type
_entity_poly.pdbx_seq_one_letter_code
_entity_poly.pdbx_strand_id
1 'polypeptide(L)'
;MNKIISISAIASFTLLISACSLSPNLNIPEANYSIDNKLGALSWEKENNSSITKNWWKDFDDENLNKVVDLALKNNNDLKLAFIHMEQAAAQLGIDFSSLLPKFDGSASGSRAKTAINAPSNRTGEVSYGNDFKMGLNLSYEIDLWGKYRDTYRASKSSFKASEYDYEAARLSVISNTVQTYFNLVNAYENENALKEAYESAKEIYRINDEKFQVGAVGEYELAQARANLESMALQYNEAKLNK
;
A
#
# COMPACT_ATOMS: atom_id res chain seq x y z
N MET A 1 51.99 -44.16 6.92
CA MET A 1 51.79 -42.76 7.31
C MET A 1 51.04 -41.95 6.25
N ASN A 2 51.29 -42.11 4.96
CA ASN A 2 50.66 -41.33 3.88
C ASN A 2 49.14 -41.60 3.67
N LYS A 3 48.64 -42.81 3.96
CA LYS A 3 47.20 -43.12 3.82
C LYS A 3 46.32 -42.47 4.90
N ILE A 4 46.82 -42.27 6.10
CA ILE A 4 46.08 -41.63 7.21
C ILE A 4 45.97 -40.14 6.98
N ILE A 5 47.02 -39.51 6.41
CA ILE A 5 47.01 -38.08 6.09
C ILE A 5 46.02 -37.78 4.92
N SER A 6 45.95 -38.70 3.92
CA SER A 6 44.97 -38.56 2.82
C SER A 6 43.51 -38.67 3.29
N ILE A 7 43.20 -39.60 4.21
CA ILE A 7 41.83 -39.78 4.74
C ILE A 7 41.43 -38.59 5.61
N SER A 8 42.35 -38.06 6.42
CA SER A 8 42.11 -36.85 7.22
C SER A 8 41.87 -35.62 6.37
N ALA A 9 42.61 -35.45 5.25
CA ALA A 9 42.40 -34.32 4.35
C ALA A 9 41.07 -34.41 3.58
N ILE A 10 40.64 -35.61 3.19
CA ILE A 10 39.33 -35.81 2.53
C ILE A 10 38.19 -35.61 3.51
N ALA A 11 38.29 -36.08 4.79
CA ALA A 11 37.30 -35.88 5.84
C ALA A 11 37.16 -34.39 6.21
N SER A 12 38.26 -33.62 6.22
CA SER A 12 38.24 -32.19 6.46
C SER A 12 37.60 -31.43 5.32
N PHE A 13 37.81 -31.85 4.08
CA PHE A 13 37.21 -31.22 2.89
C PHE A 13 35.73 -31.52 2.79
N THR A 14 35.25 -32.67 3.17
CA THR A 14 33.80 -32.99 3.19
C THR A 14 33.03 -32.24 4.30
N LEU A 15 33.66 -31.93 5.44
CA LEU A 15 33.07 -31.10 6.50
C LEU A 15 32.90 -29.61 6.09
N LEU A 16 33.75 -29.12 5.17
CA LEU A 16 33.66 -27.75 4.66
C LEU A 16 32.53 -27.57 3.62
N ILE A 17 32.05 -28.63 3.00
CA ILE A 17 30.99 -28.59 1.97
C ILE A 17 29.58 -28.58 2.61
N SER A 18 29.41 -29.05 3.83
CA SER A 18 28.12 -29.08 4.52
C SER A 18 27.70 -27.71 5.11
N ALA A 19 28.55 -26.69 5.04
CA ALA A 19 28.27 -25.34 5.52
C ALA A 19 27.60 -24.41 4.48
N CYS A 20 27.15 -24.95 3.34
CA CYS A 20 26.77 -24.16 2.17
C CYS A 20 25.34 -23.63 2.16
N SER A 21 24.61 -23.60 3.26
CA SER A 21 23.33 -22.89 3.32
C SER A 21 23.12 -22.32 4.72
N LEU A 22 23.56 -21.07 4.91
CA LEU A 22 23.29 -20.29 6.13
C LEU A 22 21.92 -19.62 6.11
N SER A 23 21.16 -19.79 5.04
CA SER A 23 19.79 -19.23 4.97
C SER A 23 18.84 -20.07 5.81
N PRO A 24 18.31 -19.55 6.94
CA PRO A 24 17.30 -20.27 7.70
C PRO A 24 16.07 -20.49 6.81
N ASN A 25 15.57 -21.73 6.76
CA ASN A 25 14.21 -21.95 6.28
C ASN A 25 13.27 -21.26 7.27
N LEU A 26 12.79 -20.08 6.90
CA LEU A 26 11.76 -19.39 7.65
C LEU A 26 10.48 -20.21 7.54
N ASN A 27 10.26 -21.11 8.49
CA ASN A 27 8.93 -21.60 8.80
C ASN A 27 8.23 -20.42 9.50
N ILE A 28 7.48 -19.65 8.74
CA ILE A 28 6.53 -18.69 9.33
C ILE A 28 5.49 -19.57 10.03
N PRO A 29 5.40 -19.55 11.38
CA PRO A 29 4.33 -20.26 12.06
C PRO A 29 3.02 -19.70 11.50
N GLU A 30 2.12 -20.55 11.05
CA GLU A 30 0.74 -20.11 10.86
C GLU A 30 0.32 -19.48 12.19
N ALA A 31 -0.01 -18.19 12.15
CA ALA A 31 -0.50 -17.48 13.31
C ALA A 31 -1.88 -18.05 13.67
N ASN A 32 -1.87 -19.20 14.33
CA ASN A 32 -3.03 -19.69 15.05
C ASN A 32 -3.23 -18.76 16.25
N TYR A 33 -3.80 -17.58 16.00
CA TYR A 33 -4.42 -16.80 17.06
C TYR A 33 -5.66 -17.56 17.54
N SER A 34 -5.44 -18.53 18.41
CA SER A 34 -6.49 -18.94 19.34
C SER A 34 -6.67 -17.77 20.30
N ILE A 35 -7.62 -16.89 20.01
CA ILE A 35 -8.14 -15.95 21.01
C ILE A 35 -8.66 -16.85 22.13
N ASP A 36 -7.87 -16.94 23.19
CA ASP A 36 -8.19 -17.70 24.39
C ASP A 36 -9.53 -17.17 24.91
N ASN A 37 -10.53 -18.05 25.00
CA ASN A 37 -11.95 -17.79 25.33
C ASN A 37 -12.17 -17.22 26.75
N LYS A 38 -11.31 -16.32 27.23
CA LYS A 38 -11.43 -15.66 28.56
C LYS A 38 -12.20 -14.35 28.54
N LEU A 39 -12.59 -13.80 27.38
CA LEU A 39 -13.63 -12.74 27.33
C LEU A 39 -14.97 -13.44 27.15
N GLY A 40 -15.70 -13.57 28.26
CA GLY A 40 -16.91 -14.33 28.37
C GLY A 40 -17.92 -14.10 27.26
N ALA A 41 -18.40 -15.24 26.75
CA ALA A 41 -19.73 -15.45 26.18
C ALA A 41 -20.22 -14.53 25.05
N LEU A 42 -19.34 -14.05 24.19
CA LEU A 42 -19.71 -13.74 22.83
C LEU A 42 -19.23 -14.90 21.97
N SER A 43 -20.10 -15.90 21.82
CA SER A 43 -19.93 -16.93 20.79
C SER A 43 -20.05 -16.25 19.44
N TRP A 44 -18.93 -15.70 18.95
CA TRP A 44 -18.78 -15.54 17.52
C TRP A 44 -18.74 -16.97 17.01
N GLU A 45 -19.87 -17.44 16.51
CA GLU A 45 -19.90 -18.68 15.77
C GLU A 45 -18.75 -18.63 14.79
N LYS A 46 -17.96 -19.69 14.79
CA LYS A 46 -16.90 -19.95 13.82
C LYS A 46 -17.59 -20.15 12.47
N GLU A 47 -18.15 -19.05 11.95
CA GLU A 47 -18.67 -19.03 10.61
C GLU A 47 -17.47 -19.19 9.69
N ASN A 48 -17.45 -20.36 9.08
CA ASN A 48 -16.60 -20.80 8.00
C ASN A 48 -15.75 -19.69 7.38
N ASN A 49 -14.43 -19.92 7.36
CA ASN A 49 -13.42 -19.45 6.40
C ASN A 49 -13.94 -18.61 5.21
N SER A 50 -14.78 -17.62 5.49
CA SER A 50 -15.15 -16.60 4.52
C SER A 50 -13.96 -15.65 4.45
N SER A 51 -13.01 -15.97 3.55
CA SER A 51 -12.12 -14.96 3.04
C SER A 51 -12.97 -13.74 2.74
N ILE A 52 -12.68 -12.60 3.40
CA ILE A 52 -13.31 -11.32 3.08
C ILE A 52 -13.27 -11.20 1.56
N THR A 53 -14.45 -11.25 0.92
CA THR A 53 -14.53 -11.17 -0.53
C THR A 53 -13.86 -9.87 -0.96
N LYS A 54 -13.04 -9.91 -2.01
CA LYS A 54 -12.31 -8.73 -2.49
C LYS A 54 -13.21 -7.50 -2.72
N ASN A 55 -14.51 -7.71 -2.78
CA ASN A 55 -15.54 -6.69 -3.06
C ASN A 55 -16.67 -6.72 -2.01
N TRP A 56 -16.33 -6.92 -0.73
CA TRP A 56 -17.26 -7.03 0.40
C TRP A 56 -18.27 -5.86 0.53
N TRP A 57 -17.90 -4.65 0.08
CA TRP A 57 -18.80 -3.49 0.12
C TRP A 57 -20.01 -3.62 -0.82
N LYS A 58 -19.97 -4.53 -1.80
CA LYS A 58 -21.09 -4.79 -2.69
C LYS A 58 -22.24 -5.52 -1.99
N ASP A 59 -21.95 -6.16 -0.86
CA ASP A 59 -22.95 -6.86 -0.05
C ASP A 59 -23.93 -5.89 0.65
N PHE A 60 -23.62 -4.56 0.66
CA PHE A 60 -24.56 -3.53 1.10
C PHE A 60 -25.65 -3.20 0.08
N ASP A 61 -25.60 -3.73 -1.14
CA ASP A 61 -26.58 -3.55 -2.21
C ASP A 61 -26.92 -2.08 -2.52
N ASP A 62 -25.91 -1.20 -2.42
CA ASP A 62 -26.02 0.23 -2.69
C ASP A 62 -25.19 0.61 -3.93
N GLU A 63 -25.89 0.97 -5.03
CA GLU A 63 -25.22 1.37 -6.27
C GLU A 63 -24.39 2.65 -6.15
N ASN A 64 -24.80 3.60 -5.29
CA ASN A 64 -24.06 4.85 -5.11
C ASN A 64 -22.77 4.60 -4.34
N LEU A 65 -22.83 3.77 -3.30
CA LEU A 65 -21.64 3.29 -2.58
C LEU A 65 -20.67 2.62 -3.57
N ASN A 66 -21.16 1.73 -4.42
CA ASN A 66 -20.32 1.03 -5.41
C ASN A 66 -19.62 2.02 -6.33
N LYS A 67 -20.32 3.02 -6.85
CA LYS A 67 -19.74 4.07 -7.71
C LYS A 67 -18.68 4.89 -6.99
N VAL A 68 -18.93 5.27 -5.73
CA VAL A 68 -17.97 6.06 -4.95
C VAL A 68 -16.71 5.27 -4.64
N VAL A 69 -16.84 3.99 -4.26
CA VAL A 69 -15.67 3.12 -4.03
C VAL A 69 -14.87 2.90 -5.32
N ASP A 70 -15.53 2.65 -6.44
CA ASP A 70 -14.84 2.49 -7.74
C ASP A 70 -14.09 3.76 -8.15
N LEU A 71 -14.68 4.94 -7.93
CA LEU A 71 -14.01 6.23 -8.16
C LEU A 71 -12.81 6.43 -7.23
N ALA A 72 -12.94 6.08 -5.95
CA ALA A 72 -11.86 6.16 -4.98
C ALA A 72 -10.69 5.25 -5.38
N LEU A 73 -10.95 3.99 -5.70
CA LEU A 73 -9.93 3.03 -6.13
C LEU A 73 -9.21 3.47 -7.40
N LYS A 74 -9.92 4.08 -8.34
CA LYS A 74 -9.34 4.55 -9.60
C LYS A 74 -8.46 5.78 -9.43
N ASN A 75 -8.81 6.70 -8.53
CA ASN A 75 -8.21 8.03 -8.47
C ASN A 75 -7.33 8.27 -7.23
N ASN A 76 -7.37 7.38 -6.23
CA ASN A 76 -6.59 7.56 -5.01
C ASN A 76 -5.09 7.53 -5.30
N ASN A 77 -4.36 8.56 -4.83
CA ASN A 77 -2.93 8.69 -5.09
C ASN A 77 -2.08 7.81 -4.16
N ASP A 78 -2.54 7.54 -2.94
CA ASP A 78 -1.81 6.67 -2.01
C ASP A 78 -1.83 5.22 -2.52
N LEU A 79 -2.95 4.79 -3.11
CA LEU A 79 -3.03 3.48 -3.75
C LEU A 79 -2.12 3.39 -4.98
N LYS A 80 -2.03 4.45 -5.79
CA LYS A 80 -1.08 4.51 -6.91
C LYS A 80 0.36 4.46 -6.43
N LEU A 81 0.66 5.14 -5.34
CA LEU A 81 2.00 5.13 -4.73
C LEU A 81 2.36 3.73 -4.23
N ALA A 82 1.44 3.04 -3.53
CA ALA A 82 1.64 1.66 -3.10
C ALA A 82 1.88 0.71 -4.28
N PHE A 83 1.14 0.90 -5.39
CA PHE A 83 1.36 0.15 -6.62
C PHE A 83 2.76 0.40 -7.21
N ILE A 84 3.22 1.65 -7.26
CA ILE A 84 4.56 2.00 -7.77
C ILE A 84 5.66 1.39 -6.88
N HIS A 85 5.47 1.36 -5.56
CA HIS A 85 6.41 0.69 -4.66
C HIS A 85 6.48 -0.83 -4.92
N MET A 86 5.35 -1.45 -5.21
CA MET A 86 5.32 -2.86 -5.61
C MET A 86 6.06 -3.09 -6.95
N GLU A 87 5.86 -2.22 -7.95
CA GLU A 87 6.60 -2.29 -9.22
C GLU A 87 8.11 -2.07 -9.03
N GLN A 88 8.50 -1.15 -8.14
CA GLN A 88 9.89 -0.92 -7.78
C GLN A 88 10.52 -2.17 -7.16
N ALA A 89 9.81 -2.84 -6.24
CA ALA A 89 10.28 -4.09 -5.66
C ALA A 89 10.39 -5.22 -6.70
N ALA A 90 9.45 -5.28 -7.67
CA ALA A 90 9.52 -6.21 -8.80
C ALA A 90 10.74 -5.95 -9.71
N ALA A 91 11.02 -4.68 -9.98
CA ALA A 91 12.22 -4.31 -10.76
C ALA A 91 13.53 -4.68 -10.02
N GLN A 92 13.58 -4.44 -8.69
CA GLN A 92 14.73 -4.85 -7.88
C GLN A 92 14.92 -6.37 -7.89
N LEU A 93 13.83 -7.14 -7.78
CA LEU A 93 13.87 -8.61 -7.92
C LEU A 93 14.45 -9.03 -9.26
N GLY A 94 14.11 -8.33 -10.36
CA GLY A 94 14.68 -8.55 -11.69
C GLY A 94 16.19 -8.26 -11.75
N ILE A 95 16.65 -7.20 -11.08
CA ILE A 95 18.07 -6.84 -10.98
C ILE A 95 18.82 -7.93 -10.22
N ASP A 96 18.30 -8.38 -9.07
CA ASP A 96 18.97 -9.39 -8.26
C ASP A 96 18.96 -10.76 -8.94
N PHE A 97 17.92 -11.09 -9.71
CA PHE A 97 17.89 -12.25 -10.58
C PHE A 97 18.98 -12.18 -11.67
N SER A 98 19.20 -11.02 -12.26
CA SER A 98 20.22 -10.85 -13.31
C SER A 98 21.64 -11.14 -12.81
N SER A 99 21.89 -10.98 -11.51
CA SER A 99 23.17 -11.28 -10.87
C SER A 99 23.49 -12.79 -10.83
N LEU A 100 22.48 -13.65 -11.04
CA LEU A 100 22.64 -15.11 -11.17
C LEU A 100 23.04 -15.54 -12.58
N LEU A 101 22.98 -14.62 -13.55
CA LEU A 101 23.23 -14.90 -14.96
C LEU A 101 24.57 -14.34 -15.43
N PRO A 102 25.18 -14.91 -16.49
CA PRO A 102 26.32 -14.31 -17.14
C PRO A 102 26.02 -12.92 -17.68
N LYS A 103 26.89 -11.95 -17.42
CA LYS A 103 26.78 -10.58 -17.90
C LYS A 103 27.53 -10.43 -19.24
N PHE A 104 26.82 -9.89 -20.24
CA PHE A 104 27.36 -9.57 -21.56
C PHE A 104 27.45 -8.06 -21.71
N ASP A 105 28.65 -7.56 -21.94
CA ASP A 105 28.92 -6.16 -22.22
C ASP A 105 29.41 -5.99 -23.63
N GLY A 106 28.71 -5.22 -24.45
CA GLY A 106 29.11 -4.81 -25.78
C GLY A 106 29.72 -3.41 -25.78
N SER A 107 30.84 -3.20 -26.36
CA SER A 107 31.47 -1.90 -26.55
C SER A 107 31.81 -1.62 -28.00
N ALA A 108 31.57 -0.40 -28.44
CA ALA A 108 32.04 0.09 -29.75
C ALA A 108 32.60 1.50 -29.53
N SER A 109 33.80 1.73 -30.04
CA SER A 109 34.42 3.04 -29.96
C SER A 109 35.06 3.41 -31.29
N GLY A 110 34.98 4.67 -31.66
CA GLY A 110 35.67 5.25 -32.80
C GLY A 110 36.41 6.50 -32.34
N SER A 111 37.68 6.58 -32.67
CA SER A 111 38.49 7.77 -32.38
C SER A 111 39.25 8.21 -33.65
N ARG A 112 39.37 9.52 -33.78
CA ARG A 112 40.23 10.15 -34.78
C ARG A 112 41.26 11.00 -34.07
N ALA A 113 42.53 10.64 -34.28
CA ALA A 113 43.67 11.37 -33.70
C ALA A 113 44.43 12.12 -34.78
N LYS A 114 44.91 13.30 -34.46
CA LYS A 114 45.87 14.06 -35.25
C LYS A 114 47.19 14.06 -34.50
N THR A 115 48.24 13.56 -35.12
CA THR A 115 49.58 13.62 -34.56
C THR A 115 50.19 14.98 -34.86
N ALA A 116 50.59 15.72 -33.81
CA ALA A 116 51.24 17.02 -33.98
C ALA A 116 52.64 16.82 -34.58
N ILE A 117 53.09 17.81 -35.37
CA ILE A 117 54.42 17.77 -36.03
C ILE A 117 55.55 17.60 -34.99
N ASN A 118 55.43 18.25 -33.84
CA ASN A 118 56.42 18.21 -32.79
C ASN A 118 56.14 17.16 -31.69
N ALA A 119 55.23 16.19 -31.93
CA ALA A 119 54.98 15.12 -30.97
C ALA A 119 56.22 14.17 -30.89
N PRO A 120 56.65 13.70 -29.73
CA PRO A 120 57.76 12.77 -29.59
C PRO A 120 57.59 11.44 -30.37
N SER A 121 56.35 11.09 -30.66
CA SER A 121 55.97 9.92 -31.45
C SER A 121 56.03 10.15 -32.98
N ASN A 122 56.14 11.42 -33.42
CA ASN A 122 56.14 11.78 -34.83
C ASN A 122 57.55 11.75 -35.38
N ARG A 123 57.94 10.62 -35.97
CA ARG A 123 59.29 10.44 -36.57
C ARG A 123 59.43 11.02 -37.99
N THR A 124 58.31 11.34 -38.62
CA THR A 124 58.32 11.82 -40.03
C THR A 124 58.27 13.33 -40.13
N GLY A 125 57.92 14.05 -39.05
CA GLY A 125 57.74 15.50 -39.07
C GLY A 125 56.55 16.00 -39.89
N GLU A 126 55.65 15.09 -40.29
CA GLU A 126 54.45 15.38 -41.05
C GLU A 126 53.19 15.26 -40.20
N VAL A 127 52.13 16.02 -40.53
CA VAL A 127 50.83 15.87 -39.87
C VAL A 127 50.19 14.58 -40.32
N SER A 128 49.91 13.66 -39.39
CA SER A 128 49.23 12.39 -39.67
C SER A 128 47.88 12.34 -38.98
N TYR A 129 46.90 11.81 -39.66
CA TYR A 129 45.57 11.55 -39.12
C TYR A 129 45.40 10.02 -39.04
N GLY A 130 45.07 9.54 -37.82
CA GLY A 130 44.72 8.14 -37.60
C GLY A 130 43.26 8.00 -37.22
N ASN A 131 42.57 7.03 -37.79
CA ASN A 131 41.26 6.58 -37.34
C ASN A 131 41.44 5.22 -36.66
N ASP A 132 40.87 5.07 -35.49
CA ASP A 132 40.87 3.81 -34.73
C ASP A 132 39.41 3.44 -34.40
N PHE A 133 38.98 2.27 -34.84
CA PHE A 133 37.67 1.71 -34.58
C PHE A 133 37.86 0.40 -33.83
N LYS A 134 37.21 0.33 -32.63
CA LYS A 134 37.26 -0.86 -31.79
C LYS A 134 35.86 -1.33 -31.50
N MET A 135 35.65 -2.62 -31.62
CA MET A 135 34.47 -3.32 -31.17
C MET A 135 34.90 -4.46 -30.26
N GLY A 136 34.16 -4.63 -29.18
CA GLY A 136 34.44 -5.67 -28.20
C GLY A 136 33.16 -6.22 -27.58
N LEU A 137 33.20 -7.53 -27.30
CA LEU A 137 32.21 -8.21 -26.48
C LEU A 137 32.94 -8.79 -25.26
N ASN A 138 32.46 -8.50 -24.09
CA ASN A 138 32.97 -9.04 -22.84
C ASN A 138 31.89 -9.89 -22.16
N LEU A 139 32.25 -11.10 -21.74
CA LEU A 139 31.44 -11.99 -20.96
C LEU A 139 32.07 -12.13 -19.59
N SER A 140 31.29 -11.81 -18.55
CA SER A 140 31.69 -12.02 -17.16
C SER A 140 30.65 -12.88 -16.43
N TYR A 141 31.12 -13.82 -15.63
CA TYR A 141 30.27 -14.68 -14.81
C TYR A 141 30.98 -15.00 -13.50
N GLU A 142 30.29 -14.72 -12.37
CA GLU A 142 30.75 -15.07 -11.04
C GLU A 142 29.97 -16.30 -10.54
N ILE A 143 30.70 -17.40 -10.31
CA ILE A 143 30.08 -18.64 -9.82
C ILE A 143 29.73 -18.46 -8.36
N ASP A 144 28.44 -18.58 -8.03
CA ASP A 144 27.91 -18.42 -6.68
C ASP A 144 28.13 -19.70 -5.84
N LEU A 145 29.36 -19.94 -5.39
CA LEU A 145 29.71 -21.10 -4.56
C LEU A 145 29.12 -21.03 -3.17
N TRP A 146 29.02 -19.81 -2.61
CA TRP A 146 28.62 -19.58 -1.22
C TRP A 146 27.15 -19.19 -1.07
N GLY A 147 26.42 -19.08 -2.16
CA GLY A 147 24.99 -18.74 -2.15
C GLY A 147 24.67 -17.26 -1.99
N LYS A 148 25.64 -16.34 -2.06
CA LYS A 148 25.45 -14.90 -1.90
C LYS A 148 24.35 -14.34 -2.82
N TYR A 149 24.46 -14.60 -4.12
CA TYR A 149 23.49 -14.09 -5.11
C TYR A 149 22.14 -14.81 -5.01
N ARG A 150 22.15 -16.12 -4.73
CA ARG A 150 20.92 -16.88 -4.48
C ARG A 150 20.15 -16.37 -3.26
N ASP A 151 20.84 -16.05 -2.17
CA ASP A 151 20.22 -15.56 -0.96
C ASP A 151 19.74 -14.10 -1.13
N THR A 152 20.49 -13.26 -1.85
CA THR A 152 20.05 -11.93 -2.25
C THR A 152 18.76 -12.00 -3.07
N TYR A 153 18.70 -12.85 -4.09
CA TYR A 153 17.48 -13.07 -4.88
C TYR A 153 16.30 -13.56 -4.03
N ARG A 154 16.52 -14.48 -3.09
CA ARG A 154 15.48 -14.96 -2.15
C ARG A 154 14.96 -13.84 -1.26
N ALA A 155 15.87 -13.00 -0.77
CA ALA A 155 15.50 -11.83 0.06
C ALA A 155 14.65 -10.84 -0.75
N SER A 156 15.06 -10.50 -1.97
CA SER A 156 14.29 -9.63 -2.87
C SER A 156 12.93 -10.21 -3.24
N LYS A 157 12.86 -11.54 -3.44
CA LYS A 157 11.57 -12.22 -3.69
C LYS A 157 10.64 -12.09 -2.50
N SER A 158 11.16 -12.20 -1.28
CA SER A 158 10.36 -12.00 -0.06
C SER A 158 9.93 -10.55 0.10
N SER A 159 10.81 -9.59 -0.23
CA SER A 159 10.49 -8.16 -0.23
C SER A 159 9.42 -7.79 -1.27
N PHE A 160 9.51 -8.36 -2.47
CA PHE A 160 8.46 -8.18 -3.48
C PHE A 160 7.12 -8.72 -2.99
N LYS A 161 7.11 -9.92 -2.40
CA LYS A 161 5.89 -10.50 -1.83
C LYS A 161 5.33 -9.66 -0.68
N ALA A 162 6.17 -9.06 0.16
CA ALA A 162 5.74 -8.12 1.18
C ALA A 162 5.05 -6.90 0.56
N SER A 163 5.63 -6.31 -0.49
CA SER A 163 5.03 -5.14 -1.17
C SER A 163 3.71 -5.46 -1.87
N GLU A 164 3.48 -6.71 -2.32
CA GLU A 164 2.17 -7.15 -2.81
C GLU A 164 1.11 -7.09 -1.69
N TYR A 165 1.44 -7.55 -0.49
CA TYR A 165 0.54 -7.46 0.66
C TYR A 165 0.34 -6.03 1.14
N ASP A 166 1.37 -5.18 1.09
CA ASP A 166 1.26 -3.76 1.42
C ASP A 166 0.29 -3.04 0.46
N TYR A 167 0.34 -3.36 -0.82
CA TYR A 167 -0.62 -2.85 -1.80
C TYR A 167 -2.06 -3.30 -1.51
N GLU A 168 -2.27 -4.58 -1.19
CA GLU A 168 -3.61 -5.07 -0.83
C GLU A 168 -4.11 -4.47 0.50
N ALA A 169 -3.23 -4.23 1.47
CA ALA A 169 -3.57 -3.54 2.71
C ALA A 169 -3.95 -2.06 2.46
N ALA A 170 -3.19 -1.36 1.62
CA ALA A 170 -3.53 0.00 1.20
C ALA A 170 -4.89 0.05 0.48
N ARG A 171 -5.15 -0.91 -0.41
CA ARG A 171 -6.43 -1.04 -1.10
C ARG A 171 -7.59 -1.24 -0.12
N LEU A 172 -7.44 -2.14 0.84
CA LEU A 172 -8.45 -2.37 1.88
C LEU A 172 -8.70 -1.11 2.71
N SER A 173 -7.64 -0.39 3.08
CA SER A 173 -7.74 0.86 3.83
C SER A 173 -8.53 1.94 3.06
N VAL A 174 -8.24 2.12 1.77
CA VAL A 174 -8.98 3.07 0.91
C VAL A 174 -10.45 2.71 0.83
N ILE A 175 -10.79 1.43 0.64
CA ILE A 175 -12.17 0.96 0.59
C ILE A 175 -12.87 1.24 1.92
N SER A 176 -12.27 0.82 3.04
CA SER A 176 -12.87 0.96 4.38
C SER A 176 -13.12 2.43 4.73
N ASN A 177 -12.15 3.31 4.48
CA ASN A 177 -12.30 4.74 4.71
C ASN A 177 -13.38 5.35 3.83
N THR A 178 -13.48 4.94 2.57
CA THR A 178 -14.51 5.42 1.64
C THR A 178 -15.90 4.99 2.08
N VAL A 179 -16.06 3.72 2.45
CA VAL A 179 -17.34 3.17 2.95
C VAL A 179 -17.76 3.90 4.23
N GLN A 180 -16.84 4.07 5.17
CA GLN A 180 -17.12 4.76 6.42
C GLN A 180 -17.54 6.23 6.17
N THR A 181 -16.82 6.94 5.32
CA THR A 181 -17.14 8.34 4.98
C THR A 181 -18.48 8.44 4.27
N TYR A 182 -18.80 7.51 3.38
CA TYR A 182 -20.10 7.45 2.72
C TYR A 182 -21.25 7.30 3.72
N PHE A 183 -21.17 6.35 4.66
CA PHE A 183 -22.22 6.17 5.66
C PHE A 183 -22.29 7.33 6.68
N ASN A 184 -21.15 7.96 6.98
CA ASN A 184 -21.15 9.17 7.79
C ASN A 184 -21.93 10.31 7.10
N LEU A 185 -21.74 10.46 5.78
CA LEU A 185 -22.49 11.44 5.00
C LEU A 185 -23.97 11.11 4.93
N VAL A 186 -24.36 9.86 4.68
CA VAL A 186 -25.75 9.41 4.72
C VAL A 186 -26.38 9.73 6.06
N ASN A 187 -25.70 9.38 7.17
CA ASN A 187 -26.19 9.67 8.52
C ASN A 187 -26.33 11.17 8.79
N ALA A 188 -25.42 12.01 8.26
CA ALA A 188 -25.54 13.46 8.39
C ALA A 188 -26.78 14.01 7.66
N TYR A 189 -27.11 13.49 6.47
CA TYR A 189 -28.33 13.87 5.76
C TYR A 189 -29.61 13.42 6.50
N GLU A 190 -29.64 12.20 7.01
CA GLU A 190 -30.79 11.72 7.77
C GLU A 190 -31.00 12.51 9.07
N ASN A 191 -29.90 12.84 9.76
CA ASN A 191 -29.96 13.68 10.96
C ASN A 191 -30.47 15.10 10.65
N GLU A 192 -30.01 15.71 9.53
CA GLU A 192 -30.54 17.02 9.09
C GLU A 192 -32.05 16.94 8.82
N ASN A 193 -32.50 15.89 8.11
CA ASN A 193 -33.94 15.71 7.83
C ASN A 193 -34.75 15.55 9.10
N ALA A 194 -34.32 14.75 10.06
CA ALA A 194 -35.00 14.57 11.34
C ALA A 194 -35.07 15.86 12.14
N LEU A 195 -33.97 16.63 12.20
CA LEU A 195 -33.95 17.92 12.90
C LEU A 195 -34.79 19.00 12.20
N LYS A 196 -34.90 18.94 10.87
CA LYS A 196 -35.78 19.80 10.09
C LYS A 196 -37.26 19.54 10.48
N GLU A 197 -37.66 18.27 10.53
CA GLU A 197 -39.02 17.89 10.95
C GLU A 197 -39.31 18.33 12.38
N ALA A 198 -38.33 18.15 13.29
CA ALA A 198 -38.47 18.63 14.70
C ALA A 198 -38.59 20.15 14.76
N TYR A 199 -37.81 20.90 13.97
CA TYR A 199 -37.92 22.36 13.90
C TYR A 199 -39.31 22.81 13.38
N GLU A 200 -39.80 22.22 12.27
CA GLU A 200 -41.15 22.58 11.76
C GLU A 200 -42.25 22.23 12.76
N SER A 201 -42.12 21.12 13.48
CA SER A 201 -43.06 20.77 14.57
C SER A 201 -43.03 21.78 15.74
N ALA A 202 -41.83 22.20 16.16
CA ALA A 202 -41.69 23.23 17.20
C ALA A 202 -42.25 24.59 16.78
N LYS A 203 -42.08 24.93 15.50
CA LYS A 203 -42.62 26.15 14.90
C LYS A 203 -44.16 26.15 14.92
N GLU A 204 -44.79 25.03 14.61
CA GLU A 204 -46.24 24.88 14.67
C GLU A 204 -46.76 24.93 16.11
N ILE A 205 -46.06 24.30 17.06
CA ILE A 205 -46.38 24.38 18.48
C ILE A 205 -46.30 25.82 18.98
N TYR A 206 -45.26 26.58 18.59
CA TYR A 206 -45.15 28.00 18.94
C TYR A 206 -46.32 28.81 18.36
N ARG A 207 -46.66 28.62 17.08
CA ARG A 207 -47.78 29.29 16.41
C ARG A 207 -49.12 29.06 17.17
N ILE A 208 -49.41 27.81 17.53
CA ILE A 208 -50.62 27.45 18.28
C ILE A 208 -50.63 28.11 19.68
N ASN A 209 -49.50 28.14 20.36
CA ASN A 209 -49.44 28.79 21.70
C ASN A 209 -49.54 30.31 21.58
N ASP A 210 -49.00 30.92 20.52
CA ASP A 210 -49.18 32.36 20.28
C ASP A 210 -50.64 32.71 20.01
N GLU A 211 -51.38 31.96 19.20
CA GLU A 211 -52.82 32.14 18.96
C GLU A 211 -53.65 31.98 20.24
N LYS A 212 -53.31 30.97 21.07
CA LYS A 212 -53.98 30.77 22.37
C LYS A 212 -53.68 31.91 23.37
N PHE A 213 -52.46 32.43 23.35
CA PHE A 213 -52.07 33.56 24.19
C PHE A 213 -52.86 34.84 23.82
N GLN A 214 -53.00 35.11 22.51
CA GLN A 214 -53.78 36.28 22.01
C GLN A 214 -55.21 36.28 22.46
N VAL A 215 -55.85 35.12 22.69
CA VAL A 215 -57.21 34.99 23.21
C VAL A 215 -57.22 34.72 24.70
N GLY A 216 -56.12 34.83 25.42
CA GLY A 216 -56.02 34.65 26.87
C GLY A 216 -56.19 33.22 27.37
N ALA A 217 -56.06 32.21 26.51
CA ALA A 217 -56.26 30.80 26.84
C ALA A 217 -55.02 30.14 27.46
N VAL A 218 -53.78 30.72 27.27
CA VAL A 218 -52.55 30.32 27.93
C VAL A 218 -51.80 31.52 28.49
N GLY A 219 -50.91 31.30 29.47
CA GLY A 219 -50.10 32.35 30.09
C GLY A 219 -48.81 32.67 29.30
N GLU A 220 -48.13 33.76 29.71
CA GLU A 220 -46.86 34.19 29.12
C GLU A 220 -45.75 33.14 29.30
N TYR A 221 -45.79 32.35 30.38
CA TYR A 221 -44.81 31.30 30.64
C TYR A 221 -44.88 30.21 29.58
N GLU A 222 -46.06 29.72 29.22
CA GLU A 222 -46.25 28.70 28.19
C GLU A 222 -45.80 29.18 26.81
N LEU A 223 -46.09 30.46 26.48
CA LEU A 223 -45.62 31.06 25.22
C LEU A 223 -44.09 31.19 25.20
N ALA A 224 -43.49 31.67 26.30
CA ALA A 224 -42.02 31.78 26.40
C ALA A 224 -41.32 30.42 26.30
N GLN A 225 -41.89 29.37 26.90
CA GLN A 225 -41.36 28.00 26.81
C GLN A 225 -41.45 27.47 25.37
N ALA A 226 -42.55 27.67 24.67
CA ALA A 226 -42.71 27.27 23.29
C ALA A 226 -41.70 28.00 22.36
N ARG A 227 -41.47 29.29 22.62
CA ARG A 227 -40.45 30.08 21.89
C ARG A 227 -39.06 29.58 22.16
N ALA A 228 -38.68 29.30 23.40
CA ALA A 228 -37.37 28.77 23.76
C ALA A 228 -37.11 27.41 23.09
N ASN A 229 -38.13 26.54 23.02
CA ASN A 229 -38.04 25.27 22.30
C ASN A 229 -37.83 25.46 20.78
N LEU A 230 -38.58 26.38 20.15
CA LEU A 230 -38.42 26.72 18.74
C LEU A 230 -37.00 27.19 18.43
N GLU A 231 -36.46 28.11 19.23
CA GLU A 231 -35.08 28.63 19.04
C GLU A 231 -34.03 27.53 19.24
N SER A 232 -34.25 26.63 20.20
CA SER A 232 -33.38 25.47 20.42
C SER A 232 -33.34 24.52 19.20
N MET A 233 -34.55 24.20 18.66
CA MET A 233 -34.62 23.34 17.45
C MET A 233 -34.04 24.03 16.21
N ALA A 234 -34.21 25.35 16.09
CA ALA A 234 -33.62 26.14 15.02
C ALA A 234 -32.08 26.08 15.07
N LEU A 235 -31.46 26.16 16.24
CA LEU A 235 -30.01 26.02 16.42
C LEU A 235 -29.55 24.64 16.02
N GLN A 236 -30.17 23.57 16.50
CA GLN A 236 -29.78 22.19 16.18
C GLN A 236 -29.92 21.90 14.70
N TYR A 237 -30.98 22.35 14.06
CA TYR A 237 -31.17 22.20 12.61
C TYR A 237 -30.07 22.93 11.82
N ASN A 238 -29.73 24.16 12.20
CA ASN A 238 -28.68 24.94 11.54
C ASN A 238 -27.29 24.30 11.73
N GLU A 239 -26.99 23.76 12.91
CA GLU A 239 -25.77 23.02 13.17
C GLU A 239 -25.66 21.74 12.31
N ALA A 240 -26.76 20.97 12.25
CA ALA A 240 -26.78 19.77 11.39
C ALA A 240 -26.58 20.11 9.90
N LYS A 241 -27.13 21.23 9.44
CA LYS A 241 -26.96 21.72 8.08
C LYS A 241 -25.52 22.13 7.75
N LEU A 242 -24.74 22.59 8.75
CA LEU A 242 -23.33 22.96 8.59
C LEU A 242 -22.40 21.75 8.66
N ASN A 243 -22.82 20.67 9.31
CA ASN A 243 -22.00 19.48 9.58
C ASN A 243 -22.10 18.40 8.47
N LYS A 244 -22.74 18.68 7.36
CA LYS A 244 -22.82 17.81 6.18
C LYS A 244 -21.94 18.38 5.03
#